data_bdd7290b6d550fabc675b5d6db6edc1e
#
_entry.id   bdd7290b6d550fabc675b5d6db6edc1e
#
_cell.length_a   1.000
_cell.length_b   1.000
_cell.length_c   1.000
_cell.angle_alpha   90.00
_cell.angle_beta   90.00
_cell.angle_gamma   90.00
#
_symmetry.space_group_name_H-M   'P 1'
#
loop_
_entity.id
_entity.type
_entity.pdbx_description
1 polymer ?
#
loop_
_entity_poly.entity_id
_entity_poly.type
_entity_poly.pdbx_seq_one_letter_code
_entity_poly.pdbx_strand_id
1 'polypeptide(L)'
;IQVTPFHYVTDQTCANNFVYHVAFRAQDRCGNTNWFNYTITVVDDQPPQVSWTPREPYAYFAEFTCNAPEAPVPTAVDNCDPYPSIVRHEDVIIEGDCEYRKEIVRQWTISDQCGNQVQFYDKIRLVHEQPPKLADRPANLTVECPEEPEVPEITATDACGFQFEPRFSVV
;
A
#
# COMPACT_ATOMS: atom_id res chain seq x y z
N ILE A 1 32.30 -50.80 -16.48
CA ILE A 1 31.22 -49.88 -16.96
C ILE A 1 31.46 -48.54 -16.29
N GLN A 2 31.56 -47.49 -17.11
CA GLN A 2 31.66 -46.14 -16.66
C GLN A 2 30.33 -45.38 -16.99
N VAL A 3 29.77 -44.64 -16.01
CA VAL A 3 28.60 -43.80 -16.22
C VAL A 3 29.01 -42.35 -16.02
N THR A 4 28.73 -41.50 -17.00
CA THR A 4 29.08 -40.06 -16.94
C THR A 4 27.81 -39.27 -17.09
N PRO A 5 27.49 -38.39 -16.12
CA PRO A 5 26.37 -37.47 -16.24
C PRO A 5 26.76 -36.24 -17.05
N PHE A 6 25.81 -35.73 -17.81
CA PHE A 6 25.85 -34.45 -18.50
C PHE A 6 24.57 -33.69 -18.19
N HIS A 7 24.64 -32.38 -18.01
CA HIS A 7 23.46 -31.54 -17.81
C HIS A 7 23.63 -30.17 -18.42
N TYR A 8 22.53 -29.57 -18.80
CA TYR A 8 22.45 -28.19 -19.26
C TYR A 8 21.04 -27.66 -19.05
N VAL A 9 20.89 -26.32 -19.08
CA VAL A 9 19.64 -25.59 -18.89
C VAL A 9 19.23 -24.95 -20.21
N THR A 10 17.92 -24.99 -20.52
CA THR A 10 17.30 -24.27 -21.63
C THR A 10 16.03 -23.56 -21.17
N ASP A 11 15.46 -22.73 -22.05
CA ASP A 11 14.17 -22.07 -21.87
C ASP A 11 14.06 -21.27 -20.57
N GLN A 12 15.19 -20.69 -20.15
CA GLN A 12 15.24 -19.88 -18.95
C GLN A 12 14.62 -18.50 -19.21
N THR A 13 13.40 -18.28 -18.65
CA THR A 13 12.68 -17.01 -18.73
C THR A 13 12.93 -16.12 -17.50
N CYS A 14 13.14 -16.74 -16.34
CA CYS A 14 13.60 -16.11 -15.11
C CYS A 14 14.49 -17.09 -14.33
N ALA A 15 14.95 -16.70 -13.13
CA ALA A 15 15.84 -17.54 -12.34
C ALA A 15 15.23 -18.90 -11.97
N ASN A 16 13.91 -18.98 -11.82
CA ASN A 16 13.18 -20.15 -11.32
C ASN A 16 12.22 -20.78 -12.37
N ASN A 17 12.33 -20.36 -13.65
CA ASN A 17 11.61 -20.96 -14.77
C ASN A 17 12.62 -21.42 -15.82
N PHE A 18 12.85 -22.73 -15.90
CA PHE A 18 13.78 -23.32 -16.85
C PHE A 18 13.54 -24.82 -17.05
N VAL A 19 14.10 -25.34 -18.14
CA VAL A 19 14.16 -26.79 -18.38
C VAL A 19 15.57 -27.30 -18.12
N TYR A 20 15.70 -28.20 -17.19
CA TYR A 20 16.95 -28.88 -16.85
C TYR A 20 17.02 -30.20 -17.59
N HIS A 21 17.99 -30.32 -18.51
CA HIS A 21 18.25 -31.53 -19.28
C HIS A 21 19.33 -32.37 -18.62
N VAL A 22 19.04 -33.62 -18.41
CA VAL A 22 19.99 -34.59 -17.85
C VAL A 22 20.19 -35.69 -18.82
N ALA A 23 21.46 -36.04 -19.11
CA ALA A 23 21.86 -37.13 -19.93
C ALA A 23 22.90 -38.03 -19.22
N PHE A 24 22.72 -39.32 -19.30
CA PHE A 24 23.71 -40.28 -18.80
C PHE A 24 24.26 -41.09 -19.98
N ARG A 25 25.57 -41.17 -20.05
CA ARG A 25 26.28 -42.03 -20.98
C ARG A 25 26.87 -43.19 -20.20
N ALA A 26 26.48 -44.43 -20.57
CA ALA A 26 27.13 -45.62 -20.08
C ALA A 26 28.05 -46.19 -21.16
N GLN A 27 29.27 -46.61 -20.78
CA GLN A 27 30.25 -47.20 -21.68
C GLN A 27 30.81 -48.49 -21.06
N ASP A 28 30.87 -49.55 -21.83
CA ASP A 28 31.53 -50.80 -21.43
C ASP A 28 33.05 -50.77 -21.74
N ARG A 29 33.73 -51.86 -21.36
CA ARG A 29 35.17 -51.98 -21.60
C ARG A 29 35.53 -52.21 -23.09
N CYS A 30 34.57 -52.57 -23.91
CA CYS A 30 34.72 -52.77 -25.36
C CYS A 30 34.42 -51.47 -26.14
N GLY A 31 34.02 -50.39 -25.45
CA GLY A 31 33.71 -49.12 -26.05
C GLY A 31 32.25 -48.93 -26.48
N ASN A 32 31.38 -49.94 -26.28
CA ASN A 32 29.95 -49.80 -26.59
C ASN A 32 29.31 -48.82 -25.66
N THR A 33 28.42 -47.94 -26.21
CA THR A 33 27.79 -46.85 -25.47
C THR A 33 26.28 -46.94 -25.54
N ASN A 34 25.63 -46.54 -24.45
CA ASN A 34 24.19 -46.31 -24.39
C ASN A 34 23.90 -45.00 -23.69
N TRP A 35 22.81 -44.32 -24.05
CA TRP A 35 22.40 -43.04 -23.52
C TRP A 35 21.01 -43.15 -22.92
N PHE A 36 20.84 -42.44 -21.82
CA PHE A 36 19.54 -42.20 -21.18
C PHE A 36 19.39 -40.70 -20.93
N ASN A 37 18.28 -40.11 -21.35
CA ASN A 37 17.99 -38.69 -21.23
C ASN A 37 16.64 -38.51 -20.55
N TYR A 38 16.54 -37.46 -19.71
CA TYR A 38 15.28 -36.95 -19.19
C TYR A 38 15.37 -35.46 -18.94
N THR A 39 14.22 -34.85 -18.73
CA THR A 39 14.11 -33.44 -18.45
C THR A 39 13.38 -33.21 -17.14
N ILE A 40 13.76 -32.14 -16.43
CA ILE A 40 13.09 -31.59 -15.27
C ILE A 40 12.68 -30.18 -15.63
N THR A 41 11.37 -29.90 -15.62
CA THR A 41 10.87 -28.54 -15.78
C THR A 41 10.70 -27.93 -14.39
N VAL A 42 11.35 -26.80 -14.17
CA VAL A 42 11.20 -25.98 -12.97
C VAL A 42 10.32 -24.82 -13.34
N VAL A 43 9.29 -24.57 -12.56
CA VAL A 43 8.30 -23.52 -12.82
C VAL A 43 8.03 -22.78 -11.52
N ASP A 44 8.03 -21.46 -11.61
CA ASP A 44 7.53 -20.57 -10.60
C ASP A 44 6.28 -19.88 -11.16
N ASP A 45 5.12 -20.28 -10.66
CA ASP A 45 3.81 -19.82 -11.09
C ASP A 45 3.00 -19.19 -9.93
N GLN A 46 3.65 -18.99 -8.78
CA GLN A 46 2.99 -18.47 -7.59
C GLN A 46 3.39 -17.00 -7.36
N PRO A 47 2.42 -16.11 -7.19
CA PRO A 47 2.72 -14.74 -6.82
C PRO A 47 3.16 -14.64 -5.35
N PRO A 48 3.94 -13.59 -5.01
CA PRO A 48 4.35 -13.32 -3.64
C PRO A 48 3.17 -13.21 -2.68
N GLN A 49 3.36 -13.72 -1.46
CA GLN A 49 2.41 -13.59 -0.37
C GLN A 49 2.68 -12.29 0.40
N VAL A 50 1.65 -11.44 0.46
CA VAL A 50 1.74 -10.15 1.15
C VAL A 50 1.46 -10.34 2.63
N SER A 51 2.37 -9.85 3.48
CA SER A 51 2.17 -9.73 4.91
C SER A 51 1.97 -8.27 5.25
N TRP A 52 0.80 -7.98 5.78
CA TRP A 52 0.44 -6.67 6.28
C TRP A 52 0.16 -6.78 7.77
N THR A 53 1.00 -6.16 8.58
CA THR A 53 0.68 -5.93 9.97
C THR A 53 0.12 -4.51 10.09
N PRO A 54 -1.20 -4.34 10.14
CA PRO A 54 -1.74 -3.04 10.44
C PRO A 54 -1.21 -2.63 11.81
N ARG A 55 -0.54 -1.47 11.89
CA ARG A 55 -0.37 -0.82 13.19
C ARG A 55 -1.77 -0.51 13.70
N GLU A 56 -2.15 -1.06 14.85
CA GLU A 56 -3.33 -0.54 15.53
C GLU A 56 -3.31 1.00 15.51
N PRO A 57 -4.32 1.69 15.01
CA PRO A 57 -5.72 1.26 14.84
C PRO A 57 -6.15 0.99 13.38
N TYR A 58 -5.30 0.43 12.55
CA TYR A 58 -5.57 0.20 11.13
C TYR A 58 -6.34 -1.10 10.90
N ALA A 59 -7.60 -1.13 11.26
CA ALA A 59 -8.54 -2.05 10.65
C ALA A 59 -8.85 -1.56 9.22
N TYR A 60 -9.34 -2.41 8.36
CA TYR A 60 -9.65 -2.23 6.92
C TYR A 60 -10.27 -0.88 6.49
N PHE A 61 -10.68 -0.04 7.45
CA PHE A 61 -11.16 1.33 7.31
C PHE A 61 -10.72 2.11 8.55
N ALA A 62 -9.48 2.56 8.57
CA ALA A 62 -9.06 3.47 9.62
C ALA A 62 -9.57 4.88 9.31
N GLU A 63 -10.22 5.49 10.31
CA GLU A 63 -10.66 6.88 10.22
C GLU A 63 -9.64 7.79 10.89
N PHE A 64 -9.30 8.87 10.20
CA PHE A 64 -8.40 9.90 10.69
C PHE A 64 -9.06 11.26 10.59
N THR A 65 -8.70 12.14 11.50
CA THR A 65 -9.14 13.53 11.47
C THR A 65 -8.05 14.38 10.83
N CYS A 66 -8.42 15.22 9.88
CA CYS A 66 -7.58 16.24 9.25
C CYS A 66 -6.53 15.72 8.27
N ASN A 67 -5.64 14.85 8.68
CA ASN A 67 -4.53 14.40 7.85
C ASN A 67 -4.42 12.86 7.80
N ALA A 68 -4.11 12.37 6.62
CA ALA A 68 -3.75 10.98 6.45
C ALA A 68 -2.35 10.70 7.03
N PRO A 69 -2.17 9.62 7.78
CA PRO A 69 -0.85 9.20 8.19
C PRO A 69 -0.02 8.74 6.99
N GLU A 70 1.30 8.69 7.16
CA GLU A 70 2.19 8.10 6.17
C GLU A 70 1.78 6.64 5.87
N ALA A 71 1.82 6.27 4.59
CA ALA A 71 1.48 4.92 4.17
C ALA A 71 2.57 3.95 4.64
N PRO A 72 2.22 2.94 5.45
CA PRO A 72 3.17 1.89 5.77
C PRO A 72 3.45 1.06 4.51
N VAL A 73 4.67 0.56 4.40
CA VAL A 73 5.06 -0.32 3.29
C VAL A 73 4.71 -1.76 3.66
N PRO A 74 3.95 -2.50 2.82
CA PRO A 74 3.71 -3.92 3.05
C PRO A 74 5.02 -4.71 2.97
N THR A 75 5.06 -5.88 3.58
CA THR A 75 6.13 -6.85 3.38
C THR A 75 5.63 -8.02 2.55
N ALA A 76 6.49 -8.66 1.81
CA ALA A 76 6.14 -9.81 0.99
C ALA A 76 7.18 -10.90 1.12
N VAL A 77 6.72 -12.14 1.00
CA VAL A 77 7.57 -13.34 0.93
C VAL A 77 7.12 -14.18 -0.25
N ASP A 78 8.08 -14.82 -0.88
CA ASP A 78 7.82 -15.71 -1.98
C ASP A 78 8.58 -17.05 -1.81
N ASN A 79 8.08 -18.12 -2.41
CA ASN A 79 8.67 -19.44 -2.28
C ASN A 79 9.95 -19.61 -3.12
N CYS A 80 10.10 -18.82 -4.18
CA CYS A 80 11.22 -18.89 -5.12
C CYS A 80 12.05 -17.62 -5.16
N ASP A 81 11.44 -16.45 -4.92
CA ASP A 81 12.13 -15.16 -4.88
C ASP A 81 12.32 -14.66 -3.44
N PRO A 82 13.57 -14.60 -2.92
CA PRO A 82 13.82 -14.10 -1.58
C PRO A 82 13.61 -12.59 -1.43
N TYR A 83 13.48 -11.85 -2.55
CA TYR A 83 13.38 -10.39 -2.56
C TYR A 83 12.33 -9.88 -3.55
N PRO A 84 11.04 -10.16 -3.33
CA PRO A 84 9.98 -9.65 -4.20
C PRO A 84 10.00 -8.12 -4.31
N SER A 85 9.74 -7.61 -5.49
CA SER A 85 9.67 -6.18 -5.75
C SER A 85 8.35 -5.61 -5.26
N ILE A 86 8.37 -4.46 -4.58
CA ILE A 86 7.19 -3.77 -4.07
C ILE A 86 7.16 -2.37 -4.69
N VAL A 87 6.18 -2.11 -5.53
CA VAL A 87 5.98 -0.82 -6.21
C VAL A 87 4.72 -0.17 -5.68
N ARG A 88 4.86 1.02 -5.08
CA ARG A 88 3.73 1.86 -4.68
C ARG A 88 3.27 2.71 -5.86
N HIS A 89 1.95 2.80 -6.05
CA HIS A 89 1.31 3.69 -7.01
C HIS A 89 0.84 4.99 -6.35
N GLU A 90 0.40 5.94 -7.17
CA GLU A 90 -0.24 7.15 -6.69
C GLU A 90 -1.55 6.81 -5.97
N ASP A 91 -1.84 7.57 -4.92
CA ASP A 91 -3.06 7.39 -4.14
C ASP A 91 -4.28 7.82 -4.97
N VAL A 92 -5.33 7.01 -4.94
CA VAL A 92 -6.63 7.39 -5.51
C VAL A 92 -7.43 8.07 -4.44
N ILE A 93 -7.79 9.34 -4.67
CA ILE A 93 -8.58 10.17 -3.75
C ILE A 93 -10.02 10.19 -4.22
N ILE A 94 -10.94 9.80 -3.35
CA ILE A 94 -12.39 9.88 -3.56
C ILE A 94 -12.89 11.01 -2.66
N GLU A 95 -13.22 12.14 -3.28
CA GLU A 95 -13.68 13.33 -2.57
C GLU A 95 -15.08 13.10 -1.97
N GLY A 96 -15.27 13.62 -0.75
CA GLY A 96 -16.56 13.61 -0.06
C GLY A 96 -17.33 14.90 -0.27
N ASP A 97 -18.23 15.20 0.67
CA ASP A 97 -19.09 16.39 0.66
C ASP A 97 -18.39 17.66 1.16
N CYS A 98 -17.20 17.54 1.71
CA CYS A 98 -16.33 18.67 2.08
C CYS A 98 -14.86 18.29 1.92
N GLU A 99 -13.99 19.30 1.84
CA GLU A 99 -12.56 19.16 1.57
C GLU A 99 -11.83 18.20 2.53
N TYR A 100 -12.28 18.12 3.78
CA TYR A 100 -11.66 17.29 4.82
C TYR A 100 -12.33 15.92 4.99
N ARG A 101 -13.31 15.59 4.14
CA ARG A 101 -13.96 14.28 4.09
C ARG A 101 -13.64 13.61 2.78
N LYS A 102 -12.83 12.58 2.82
CA LYS A 102 -12.44 11.83 1.63
C LYS A 102 -11.99 10.42 1.96
N GLU A 103 -12.06 9.56 1.00
CA GLU A 103 -11.40 8.26 1.06
C GLU A 103 -10.11 8.29 0.26
N ILE A 104 -9.07 7.70 0.79
CA ILE A 104 -7.78 7.55 0.13
C ILE A 104 -7.53 6.06 -0.04
N VAL A 105 -7.39 5.64 -1.28
CA VAL A 105 -7.05 4.26 -1.64
C VAL A 105 -5.59 4.22 -2.08
N ARG A 106 -4.79 3.56 -1.29
CA ARG A 106 -3.37 3.32 -1.56
C ARG A 106 -3.23 1.98 -2.23
N GLN A 107 -2.34 1.89 -3.20
CA GLN A 107 -2.18 0.70 -4.02
C GLN A 107 -0.72 0.35 -4.18
N TRP A 108 -0.42 -0.96 -4.07
CA TRP A 108 0.89 -1.54 -4.36
C TRP A 108 0.74 -2.69 -5.33
N THR A 109 1.73 -2.83 -6.20
CA THR A 109 1.95 -4.04 -6.99
C THR A 109 3.20 -4.72 -6.45
N ILE A 110 3.06 -6.00 -6.09
CA ILE A 110 4.14 -6.83 -5.61
C ILE A 110 4.39 -7.91 -6.66
N SER A 111 5.64 -8.06 -7.09
CA SER A 111 6.03 -9.01 -8.14
C SER A 111 7.32 -9.74 -7.79
N ASP A 112 7.39 -11.01 -8.19
CA ASP A 112 8.60 -11.80 -8.18
C ASP A 112 9.45 -11.57 -9.43
N GLN A 113 10.60 -12.26 -9.51
CA GLN A 113 11.50 -12.20 -10.67
C GLN A 113 10.96 -12.95 -11.90
N CYS A 114 9.96 -13.81 -11.73
CA CYS A 114 9.32 -14.55 -12.83
C CYS A 114 8.10 -13.84 -13.40
N GLY A 115 7.70 -12.69 -12.81
CA GLY A 115 6.62 -11.85 -13.27
C GLY A 115 5.26 -12.20 -12.70
N ASN A 116 5.17 -13.12 -11.72
CA ASN A 116 3.93 -13.34 -11.01
C ASN A 116 3.67 -12.14 -10.09
N GLN A 117 2.42 -11.68 -10.02
CA GLN A 117 2.07 -10.42 -9.37
C GLN A 117 0.84 -10.56 -8.50
N VAL A 118 0.83 -9.78 -7.42
CA VAL A 118 -0.33 -9.55 -6.57
C VAL A 118 -0.51 -8.04 -6.35
N GLN A 119 -1.76 -7.59 -6.34
CA GLN A 119 -2.10 -6.22 -5.97
C GLN A 119 -2.58 -6.18 -4.52
N PHE A 120 -2.12 -5.17 -3.80
CA PHE A 120 -2.50 -4.90 -2.43
C PHE A 120 -3.05 -3.49 -2.29
N TYR A 121 -4.11 -3.33 -1.50
CA TYR A 121 -4.80 -2.06 -1.29
C TYR A 121 -4.95 -1.78 0.20
N ASP A 122 -4.73 -0.52 0.58
CA ASP A 122 -5.06 0.04 1.88
C ASP A 122 -6.05 1.19 1.69
N LYS A 123 -7.13 1.20 2.47
CA LYS A 123 -8.17 2.23 2.40
C LYS A 123 -8.26 2.95 3.73
N ILE A 124 -8.17 4.26 3.68
CA ILE A 124 -8.38 5.12 4.83
C ILE A 124 -9.46 6.15 4.53
N ARG A 125 -10.15 6.59 5.57
CA ARG A 125 -11.15 7.66 5.48
C ARG A 125 -10.71 8.85 6.33
N LEU A 126 -10.71 10.03 5.74
CA LEU A 126 -10.62 11.26 6.49
C LEU A 126 -12.02 11.73 6.86
N VAL A 127 -12.21 12.01 8.15
CA VAL A 127 -13.47 12.47 8.72
C VAL A 127 -13.29 13.82 9.40
N HIS A 128 -14.28 14.67 9.28
CA HIS A 128 -14.33 15.97 9.95
C HIS A 128 -15.76 16.21 10.44
N GLU A 129 -16.04 15.78 11.66
CA GLU A 129 -17.39 15.78 12.22
C GLU A 129 -17.55 16.75 13.39
N GLN A 130 -16.44 17.25 13.93
CA GLN A 130 -16.50 18.16 15.06
C GLN A 130 -16.81 19.58 14.62
N PRO A 131 -17.79 20.26 15.23
CA PRO A 131 -18.09 21.65 14.95
C PRO A 131 -16.93 22.55 15.40
N PRO A 132 -16.76 23.70 14.76
CA PRO A 132 -15.73 24.67 15.14
C PRO A 132 -15.99 25.23 16.55
N LYS A 133 -14.91 25.59 17.22
CA LYS A 133 -14.94 26.25 18.53
C LYS A 133 -14.79 27.74 18.35
N LEU A 134 -15.71 28.48 18.93
CA LEU A 134 -15.62 29.96 19.01
C LEU A 134 -14.70 30.33 20.18
N ALA A 135 -13.70 31.17 19.90
CA ALA A 135 -12.87 31.80 20.91
C ALA A 135 -13.48 33.15 21.31
N ASP A 136 -13.05 33.65 22.46
CA ASP A 136 -13.32 35.03 22.93
C ASP A 136 -14.81 35.43 22.92
N ARG A 137 -15.66 34.54 23.47
CA ARG A 137 -17.09 34.83 23.60
C ARG A 137 -17.28 36.02 24.48
N PRO A 138 -17.85 37.14 23.96
CA PRO A 138 -18.12 38.29 24.78
C PRO A 138 -19.20 38.01 25.82
N ALA A 139 -19.12 38.67 26.97
CA ALA A 139 -20.19 38.68 27.94
C ALA A 139 -21.35 39.56 27.43
N ASN A 140 -22.54 39.33 28.00
CA ASN A 140 -23.65 40.22 27.73
C ASN A 140 -23.28 41.67 28.16
N LEU A 141 -23.54 42.63 27.27
CA LEU A 141 -23.25 44.01 27.47
C LEU A 141 -24.54 44.84 27.54
N THR A 142 -24.63 45.77 28.47
CA THR A 142 -25.69 46.76 28.53
C THR A 142 -25.02 48.11 28.37
N VAL A 143 -25.48 48.91 27.39
CA VAL A 143 -25.00 50.24 27.12
C VAL A 143 -26.11 51.25 27.35
N GLU A 144 -25.78 52.48 27.75
CA GLU A 144 -26.72 53.56 27.91
C GLU A 144 -26.81 54.38 26.62
N CYS A 145 -28.02 54.90 26.33
CA CYS A 145 -28.18 55.79 25.19
C CYS A 145 -27.38 57.08 25.40
N PRO A 146 -26.72 57.62 24.32
CA PRO A 146 -26.78 57.22 22.91
C PRO A 146 -25.59 56.36 22.42
N GLU A 147 -24.95 55.58 23.28
CA GLU A 147 -23.83 54.70 22.87
C GLU A 147 -24.30 53.61 21.88
N GLU A 148 -23.63 53.54 20.73
CA GLU A 148 -23.79 52.40 19.82
C GLU A 148 -22.88 51.29 20.28
N PRO A 149 -23.40 50.04 20.50
CA PRO A 149 -22.58 48.94 20.91
C PRO A 149 -21.65 48.50 19.75
N GLU A 150 -20.36 48.35 20.05
CA GLU A 150 -19.42 47.76 19.11
C GLU A 150 -19.56 46.23 19.14
N VAL A 151 -19.62 45.63 17.95
CA VAL A 151 -19.62 44.17 17.80
C VAL A 151 -18.18 43.65 17.92
N PRO A 152 -17.88 42.83 18.92
CA PRO A 152 -16.52 42.35 19.11
C PRO A 152 -16.11 41.41 17.98
N GLU A 153 -14.83 41.42 17.62
CA GLU A 153 -14.25 40.42 16.75
C GLU A 153 -14.18 39.08 17.46
N ILE A 154 -14.73 38.05 16.83
CA ILE A 154 -14.72 36.68 17.33
C ILE A 154 -14.00 35.84 16.31
N THR A 155 -13.14 34.95 16.77
CA THR A 155 -12.50 33.94 15.92
C THR A 155 -13.07 32.57 16.16
N ALA A 156 -13.04 31.71 15.14
CA ALA A 156 -13.42 30.34 15.24
C ALA A 156 -12.26 29.44 14.77
N THR A 157 -12.10 28.31 15.43
CA THR A 157 -11.09 27.34 15.07
C THR A 157 -11.76 25.97 14.91
N ASP A 158 -11.51 25.30 13.79
CA ASP A 158 -12.00 23.95 13.60
C ASP A 158 -11.11 22.90 14.29
N ALA A 159 -11.51 21.62 14.19
CA ALA A 159 -10.76 20.52 14.77
C ALA A 159 -9.38 20.31 14.14
N CYS A 160 -9.15 20.86 12.94
CA CYS A 160 -7.89 20.77 12.22
C CYS A 160 -6.96 21.97 12.43
N GLY A 161 -7.41 22.94 13.25
CA GLY A 161 -6.62 24.12 13.60
C GLY A 161 -6.74 25.29 12.61
N PHE A 162 -7.64 25.21 11.63
CA PHE A 162 -7.91 26.31 10.72
C PHE A 162 -8.74 27.38 11.42
N GLN A 163 -8.27 28.61 11.32
CA GLN A 163 -8.96 29.80 11.88
C GLN A 163 -9.76 30.47 10.78
N PHE A 164 -10.95 30.94 11.13
CA PHE A 164 -11.82 31.71 10.24
C PHE A 164 -12.68 32.67 11.04
N GLU A 165 -13.10 33.72 10.36
CA GLU A 165 -14.02 34.72 10.93
C GLU A 165 -15.46 34.23 10.81
N PRO A 166 -16.19 34.11 11.92
CA PRO A 166 -17.58 33.71 11.87
C PRO A 166 -18.44 34.82 11.27
N ARG A 167 -19.47 34.44 10.55
CA ARG A 167 -20.50 35.39 10.09
C ARG A 167 -21.47 35.64 11.23
N PHE A 168 -21.82 36.91 11.46
CA PHE A 168 -22.85 37.27 12.41
C PHE A 168 -24.07 37.88 11.71
N SER A 169 -25.22 37.79 12.35
CA SER A 169 -26.43 38.48 11.96
C SER A 169 -27.07 39.09 13.20
N VAL A 170 -27.59 40.31 13.04
CA VAL A 170 -28.42 40.96 14.07
C VAL A 170 -29.84 40.44 13.89
N VAL A 171 -30.44 39.96 14.97
CA VAL A 171 -31.82 39.42 15.00
C VAL A 171 -32.72 40.43 15.72
#